data_5c5e5985b3caa7edacaf8462f472b796
#
_entry.id   5c5e5985b3caa7edacaf8462f472b796
#
_cell.length_a   1.000
_cell.length_b   1.000
_cell.length_c   1.000
_cell.angle_alpha   90.00
_cell.angle_beta   90.00
_cell.angle_gamma   90.00
#
_symmetry.space_group_name_H-M   'P 1'
#
loop_
_entity.id
_entity.type
_entity.pdbx_description
1 polymer ?
#
loop_
_entity_poly.entity_id
_entity_poly.type
_entity_poly.pdbx_seq_one_letter_code
_entity_poly.pdbx_strand_id
1 'polypeptide(L)'
;MTYTAAENRYDTMPYRRVGRSGLKLPAISLGLWHNFGDDKPFEVQRAILRRAFDLGVTHFDLANNYGPPYGSAETNFGRHFRDDFAPYRDELIISSKAGYDMWPGPYGNWGSRKYLLASLDQSLGRMGLDYVDIFYSHRPDPETPLEETMGALDQAVRSGKALYAGISSYTPEQTLEAARILKDLGTPLLIHQPSYSMLNRWTENGSPSLHEALEQVGAGSIAFSPLAQGMLTDRYLNGVPEDSRAAQHKSLDTDMISEENLDRVRGLSRIAEGRGQTLAQMAIAWILRDQRKGAPVTSALVGASSVRQLEDSLAAINKLDFSAEELDAIDEFAVESDINLWAQK
;
A
#
# COMPACT_ATOMS: atom_id res chain seq x y z
N MET A 1 29.79 9.64 -4.82
CA MET A 1 29.23 10.00 -6.15
C MET A 1 27.77 10.37 -5.94
N THR A 2 27.35 11.48 -6.54
CA THR A 2 25.95 11.90 -6.53
C THR A 2 25.12 10.86 -7.29
N TYR A 3 23.95 10.49 -6.78
CA TYR A 3 23.03 9.58 -7.48
C TYR A 3 22.49 10.27 -8.73
N THR A 4 22.48 9.54 -9.83
CA THR A 4 21.83 9.92 -11.09
C THR A 4 20.88 8.79 -11.46
N ALA A 5 19.59 9.10 -11.60
CA ALA A 5 18.58 8.11 -11.94
C ALA A 5 18.76 7.59 -13.38
N ALA A 6 18.38 6.34 -13.62
CA ALA A 6 18.42 5.74 -14.94
C ALA A 6 17.57 6.55 -15.94
N GLU A 7 18.12 6.85 -17.13
CA GLU A 7 17.42 7.63 -18.16
C GLU A 7 16.18 6.90 -18.69
N ASN A 8 16.25 5.57 -18.78
CA ASN A 8 15.19 4.70 -19.28
C ASN A 8 14.22 4.20 -18.19
N ARG A 9 14.19 4.82 -17.01
CA ARG A 9 13.36 4.37 -15.86
C ARG A 9 11.88 4.27 -16.16
N TYR A 10 11.38 5.00 -17.13
CA TYR A 10 9.94 5.02 -17.49
C TYR A 10 9.54 4.06 -18.61
N ASP A 11 10.49 3.33 -19.23
CA ASP A 11 10.24 2.58 -20.46
C ASP A 11 9.37 1.32 -20.24
N THR A 12 9.44 0.72 -19.06
CA THR A 12 8.80 -0.59 -18.80
C THR A 12 7.67 -0.57 -17.79
N MET A 13 7.67 0.37 -16.83
CA MET A 13 6.66 0.45 -15.79
C MET A 13 5.33 0.99 -16.34
N PRO A 14 4.22 0.25 -16.25
CA PRO A 14 2.91 0.78 -16.60
C PRO A 14 2.45 1.82 -15.57
N TYR A 15 1.95 2.96 -16.03
CA TYR A 15 1.36 4.00 -15.18
C TYR A 15 -0.16 4.03 -15.37
N ARG A 16 -0.89 3.82 -14.27
CA ARG A 16 -2.34 3.67 -14.25
C ARG A 16 -3.00 4.90 -13.62
N ARG A 17 -4.07 5.39 -14.23
CA ARG A 17 -4.82 6.55 -13.74
C ARG A 17 -5.48 6.22 -12.39
N VAL A 18 -5.40 7.14 -11.44
CA VAL A 18 -6.06 7.03 -10.12
C VAL A 18 -7.51 7.49 -10.26
N GLY A 19 -8.43 6.55 -10.40
CA GLY A 19 -9.85 6.86 -10.61
C GLY A 19 -10.08 7.82 -11.78
N ARG A 20 -10.84 8.89 -11.54
CA ARG A 20 -11.13 9.96 -12.52
C ARG A 20 -10.18 11.15 -12.42
N SER A 21 -9.18 11.10 -11.54
CA SER A 21 -8.23 12.20 -11.36
C SER A 21 -7.23 12.30 -12.52
N GLY A 22 -6.44 13.37 -12.56
CA GLY A 22 -5.32 13.54 -13.49
C GLY A 22 -4.07 12.76 -13.08
N LEU A 23 -3.99 12.29 -11.82
CA LEU A 23 -2.83 11.60 -11.29
C LEU A 23 -2.72 10.18 -11.85
N LYS A 24 -1.47 9.74 -12.09
CA LYS A 24 -1.16 8.34 -12.40
C LYS A 24 -0.21 7.79 -11.33
N LEU A 25 -0.37 6.53 -10.96
CA LEU A 25 0.59 5.78 -10.16
C LEU A 25 1.24 4.68 -10.98
N PRO A 26 2.47 4.26 -10.64
CA PRO A 26 3.07 3.05 -11.21
C PRO A 26 2.20 1.85 -10.83
N ALA A 27 2.13 0.84 -11.68
CA ALA A 27 1.37 -0.38 -11.40
C ALA A 27 1.83 -1.06 -10.10
N ILE A 28 3.09 -0.89 -9.73
CA ILE A 28 3.65 -1.34 -8.45
C ILE A 28 4.28 -0.14 -7.73
N SER A 29 3.88 0.07 -6.48
CA SER A 29 4.39 1.09 -5.56
C SER A 29 5.22 0.45 -4.45
N LEU A 30 6.15 1.21 -3.84
CA LEU A 30 7.00 0.73 -2.76
C LEU A 30 6.53 1.23 -1.40
N GLY A 31 6.15 0.30 -0.51
CA GLY A 31 5.80 0.58 0.88
C GLY A 31 7.02 0.56 1.80
N LEU A 32 7.17 1.59 2.61
CA LEU A 32 8.33 1.81 3.47
C LEU A 32 8.05 1.47 4.94
N TRP A 33 7.31 0.39 5.21
CA TRP A 33 6.98 0.01 6.58
C TRP A 33 8.18 -0.62 7.31
N HIS A 34 8.19 -1.95 7.52
CA HIS A 34 9.13 -2.67 8.40
C HIS A 34 10.62 -2.64 7.98
N ASN A 35 10.93 -2.33 6.72
CA ASN A 35 12.29 -2.44 6.19
C ASN A 35 13.02 -1.10 6.11
N PHE A 36 12.41 -0.02 6.61
CA PHE A 36 12.94 1.33 6.53
C PHE A 36 13.10 2.00 7.90
N GLY A 37 12.93 1.24 9.00
CA GLY A 37 13.24 1.67 10.36
C GLY A 37 14.74 1.68 10.66
N ASP A 38 15.09 2.06 11.91
CA ASP A 38 16.47 2.15 12.35
C ASP A 38 17.11 0.77 12.59
N ASP A 39 16.31 -0.30 12.63
CA ASP A 39 16.78 -1.69 12.76
C ASP A 39 17.34 -2.26 11.44
N LYS A 40 17.29 -1.50 10.35
CA LYS A 40 17.78 -1.91 9.04
C LYS A 40 18.95 -1.04 8.57
N PRO A 41 19.98 -1.64 7.93
CA PRO A 41 21.11 -0.88 7.44
C PRO A 41 20.69 0.21 6.43
N PHE A 42 21.14 1.44 6.65
CA PHE A 42 20.82 2.59 5.83
C PHE A 42 21.16 2.39 4.34
N GLU A 43 22.32 1.78 4.05
CA GLU A 43 22.74 1.53 2.67
C GLU A 43 21.89 0.48 1.96
N VAL A 44 21.28 -0.46 2.69
CA VAL A 44 20.33 -1.42 2.12
C VAL A 44 19.04 -0.69 1.73
N GLN A 45 18.53 0.17 2.60
CA GLN A 45 17.36 1.02 2.30
C GLN A 45 17.64 1.89 1.07
N ARG A 46 18.81 2.53 1.03
CA ARG A 46 19.27 3.38 -0.07
C ARG A 46 19.32 2.63 -1.40
N ALA A 47 19.90 1.44 -1.40
CA ALA A 47 19.98 0.59 -2.58
C ALA A 47 18.60 0.20 -3.13
N ILE A 48 17.66 -0.14 -2.23
CA ILE A 48 16.28 -0.48 -2.60
C ILE A 48 15.57 0.74 -3.22
N LEU A 49 15.65 1.92 -2.59
CA LEU A 49 15.00 3.15 -3.08
C LEU A 49 15.54 3.58 -4.45
N ARG A 50 16.87 3.60 -4.62
CA ARG A 50 17.50 3.93 -5.90
C ARG A 50 17.07 2.96 -7.00
N ARG A 51 17.14 1.65 -6.70
CA ARG A 51 16.76 0.64 -7.67
C ARG A 51 15.28 0.68 -8.03
N ALA A 52 14.41 0.96 -7.06
CA ALA A 52 12.98 1.14 -7.31
C ALA A 52 12.73 2.29 -8.30
N PHE A 53 13.34 3.44 -8.06
CA PHE A 53 13.20 4.60 -8.94
C PHE A 53 13.81 4.35 -10.33
N ASP A 54 14.97 3.71 -10.41
CA ASP A 54 15.61 3.30 -11.68
C ASP A 54 14.77 2.33 -12.50
N LEU A 55 13.82 1.63 -11.86
CA LEU A 55 12.86 0.71 -12.48
C LEU A 55 11.46 1.30 -12.66
N GLY A 56 11.30 2.62 -12.47
CA GLY A 56 10.06 3.34 -12.73
C GLY A 56 9.06 3.35 -11.56
N VAL A 57 9.45 2.91 -10.36
CA VAL A 57 8.63 3.09 -9.17
C VAL A 57 8.74 4.53 -8.71
N THR A 58 7.72 5.32 -9.00
CA THR A 58 7.67 6.75 -8.64
C THR A 58 6.90 7.02 -7.35
N HIS A 59 6.23 6.03 -6.78
CA HIS A 59 5.44 6.18 -5.57
C HIS A 59 6.08 5.46 -4.37
N PHE A 60 6.41 6.25 -3.34
CA PHE A 60 6.89 5.80 -2.04
C PHE A 60 5.83 6.08 -0.97
N ASP A 61 5.40 5.02 -0.29
CA ASP A 61 4.28 5.07 0.66
C ASP A 61 4.78 4.89 2.10
N LEU A 62 4.53 5.90 2.93
CA LEU A 62 4.91 5.97 4.33
C LEU A 62 3.69 6.09 5.25
N ALA A 63 3.94 6.15 6.54
CA ALA A 63 3.03 6.59 7.58
C ALA A 63 3.82 7.13 8.77
N ASN A 64 3.19 8.00 9.58
CA ASN A 64 3.84 8.63 10.73
C ASN A 64 4.43 7.63 11.72
N ASN A 65 3.77 6.46 11.91
CA ASN A 65 4.17 5.41 12.86
C ASN A 65 5.04 4.30 12.25
N TYR A 66 5.48 4.42 10.98
CA TYR A 66 6.34 3.41 10.37
C TYR A 66 7.76 3.45 10.95
N GLY A 67 8.33 2.25 11.08
CA GLY A 67 9.65 2.00 11.66
C GLY A 67 9.87 0.51 11.92
N PRO A 68 10.53 0.08 12.99
CA PRO A 68 10.76 0.71 14.30
C PRO A 68 11.97 1.66 14.37
N PRO A 69 12.02 2.57 15.37
CA PRO A 69 10.89 3.08 16.18
C PRO A 69 9.91 3.91 15.34
N TYR A 70 8.75 4.27 15.90
CA TYR A 70 7.76 5.10 15.21
C TYR A 70 8.38 6.41 14.70
N GLY A 71 8.12 6.73 13.42
CA GLY A 71 8.67 7.90 12.73
C GLY A 71 10.05 7.69 12.09
N SER A 72 10.76 6.60 12.41
CA SER A 72 12.10 6.37 11.88
C SER A 72 12.09 6.12 10.37
N ALA A 73 11.07 5.47 9.83
CA ALA A 73 10.96 5.27 8.39
C ALA A 73 10.88 6.61 7.63
N GLU A 74 10.09 7.56 8.11
CA GLU A 74 10.02 8.92 7.53
C GLU A 74 11.35 9.68 7.70
N THR A 75 12.00 9.57 8.86
CA THR A 75 13.29 10.19 9.12
C THR A 75 14.39 9.65 8.19
N ASN A 76 14.44 8.34 8.02
CA ASN A 76 15.41 7.69 7.13
C ASN A 76 15.12 8.02 5.67
N PHE A 77 13.83 7.99 5.27
CA PHE A 77 13.44 8.43 3.93
C PHE A 77 13.84 9.89 3.67
N GLY A 78 13.62 10.80 4.61
CA GLY A 78 14.02 12.20 4.49
C GLY A 78 15.52 12.39 4.27
N ARG A 79 16.36 11.55 4.91
CA ARG A 79 17.82 11.54 4.66
C ARG A 79 18.14 11.06 3.24
N HIS A 80 17.51 9.95 2.78
CA HIS A 80 17.67 9.45 1.42
C HIS A 80 17.16 10.46 0.40
N PHE A 81 16.00 11.09 0.67
CA PHE A 81 15.42 12.11 -0.20
C PHE A 81 16.39 13.29 -0.39
N ARG A 82 16.90 13.86 0.69
CA ARG A 82 17.85 14.96 0.62
C ARG A 82 19.13 14.61 -0.15
N ASP A 83 19.64 13.40 0.08
CA ASP A 83 20.94 12.99 -0.46
C ASP A 83 20.85 12.51 -1.93
N ASP A 84 19.71 11.94 -2.34
CA ASP A 84 19.57 11.27 -3.65
C ASP A 84 18.41 11.77 -4.50
N PHE A 85 17.26 12.13 -3.90
CA PHE A 85 16.00 12.31 -4.62
C PHE A 85 15.50 13.76 -4.69
N ALA A 86 16.10 14.70 -3.96
CA ALA A 86 15.68 16.09 -4.02
C ALA A 86 15.58 16.68 -5.44
N PRO A 87 16.52 16.37 -6.38
CA PRO A 87 16.41 16.83 -7.77
C PRO A 87 15.22 16.25 -8.54
N TYR A 88 14.61 15.15 -8.02
CA TYR A 88 13.52 14.42 -8.66
C TYR A 88 12.18 14.59 -7.94
N ARG A 89 12.05 15.59 -7.03
CA ARG A 89 10.82 15.77 -6.22
C ARG A 89 9.56 15.79 -7.07
N ASP A 90 9.58 16.47 -8.20
CA ASP A 90 8.42 16.62 -9.08
C ASP A 90 8.11 15.36 -9.92
N GLU A 91 9.01 14.39 -9.92
CA GLU A 91 8.80 13.08 -10.55
C GLU A 91 8.31 12.03 -9.54
N LEU A 92 8.30 12.33 -8.25
CA LEU A 92 7.94 11.42 -7.18
C LEU A 92 6.55 11.72 -6.63
N ILE A 93 5.84 10.64 -6.30
CA ILE A 93 4.65 10.67 -5.46
C ILE A 93 5.05 10.17 -4.07
N ILE A 94 4.95 11.02 -3.08
CA ILE A 94 5.27 10.69 -1.68
C ILE A 94 3.98 10.76 -0.89
N SER A 95 3.62 9.66 -0.24
CA SER A 95 2.43 9.60 0.60
C SER A 95 2.80 9.35 2.07
N SER A 96 2.01 9.91 2.98
CA SER A 96 2.05 9.56 4.38
C SER A 96 0.64 9.50 4.99
N LYS A 97 0.53 8.95 6.20
CA LYS A 97 -0.73 8.60 6.85
C LYS A 97 -0.64 8.86 8.35
N ALA A 98 -1.79 9.15 8.98
CA ALA A 98 -1.94 9.15 10.43
C ALA A 98 -3.27 8.49 10.83
N GLY A 99 -3.28 7.77 11.98
CA GLY A 99 -4.46 7.05 12.47
C GLY A 99 -4.15 6.00 13.53
N TYR A 100 -2.91 5.55 13.63
CA TYR A 100 -2.44 4.62 14.67
C TYR A 100 -1.62 5.35 15.73
N ASP A 101 -1.32 4.65 16.84
CA ASP A 101 -0.54 5.20 17.96
C ASP A 101 0.78 5.81 17.49
N MET A 102 1.06 7.01 17.98
CA MET A 102 2.29 7.73 17.66
C MET A 102 2.97 8.30 18.89
N TRP A 103 2.20 8.80 19.86
CA TRP A 103 2.70 9.28 21.16
C TRP A 103 1.66 9.03 22.26
N PRO A 104 2.07 8.96 23.54
CA PRO A 104 1.17 8.68 24.65
C PRO A 104 0.16 9.82 24.90
N GLY A 105 -0.96 9.45 25.52
CA GLY A 105 -2.02 10.39 25.91
C GLY A 105 -3.14 10.50 24.88
N PRO A 106 -4.12 11.37 25.12
CA PRO A 106 -5.40 11.37 24.40
C PRO A 106 -5.35 11.99 23.00
N TYR A 107 -4.18 12.50 22.58
CA TYR A 107 -4.02 13.22 21.31
C TYR A 107 -3.05 12.56 20.34
N GLY A 108 -2.61 11.35 20.62
CA GLY A 108 -1.57 10.65 19.86
C GLY A 108 -2.06 9.49 19.01
N ASN A 109 -3.37 9.39 18.75
CA ASN A 109 -4.00 8.27 18.03
C ASN A 109 -5.31 8.71 17.35
N TRP A 110 -5.84 7.86 16.46
CA TRP A 110 -7.15 7.94 15.82
C TRP A 110 -7.31 9.06 14.79
N GLY A 111 -8.53 9.58 14.62
CA GLY A 111 -8.94 10.42 13.49
C GLY A 111 -9.24 11.87 13.80
N SER A 112 -9.00 12.35 15.05
CA SER A 112 -9.29 13.74 15.38
C SER A 112 -8.50 14.72 14.53
N ARG A 113 -9.10 15.87 14.21
CA ARG A 113 -8.44 16.97 13.48
C ARG A 113 -7.11 17.36 14.12
N LYS A 114 -7.09 17.43 15.47
CA LYS A 114 -5.87 17.77 16.21
C LYS A 114 -4.75 16.78 15.93
N TYR A 115 -5.04 15.48 15.98
CA TYR A 115 -4.05 14.43 15.76
C TYR A 115 -3.56 14.39 14.31
N LEU A 116 -4.50 14.41 13.35
CA LEU A 116 -4.16 14.31 11.93
C LEU A 116 -3.26 15.47 11.47
N LEU A 117 -3.61 16.71 11.80
CA LEU A 117 -2.83 17.86 11.38
C LEU A 117 -1.47 17.94 12.08
N ALA A 118 -1.41 17.67 13.39
CA ALA A 118 -0.14 17.60 14.11
C ALA A 118 0.77 16.50 13.56
N SER A 119 0.19 15.34 13.21
CA SER A 119 0.93 14.24 12.60
C SER A 119 1.51 14.60 11.24
N LEU A 120 0.72 15.27 10.38
CA LEU A 120 1.18 15.73 9.07
C LEU A 120 2.36 16.71 9.22
N ASP A 121 2.27 17.67 10.13
CA ASP A 121 3.35 18.63 10.37
C ASP A 121 4.64 17.94 10.84
N GLN A 122 4.51 16.95 11.73
CA GLN A 122 5.65 16.15 12.19
C GLN A 122 6.22 15.28 11.07
N SER A 123 5.38 14.69 10.23
CA SER A 123 5.79 13.87 9.08
C SER A 123 6.58 14.69 8.06
N LEU A 124 6.10 15.89 7.72
CA LEU A 124 6.80 16.82 6.84
C LEU A 124 8.17 17.21 7.43
N GLY A 125 8.23 17.51 8.74
CA GLY A 125 9.48 17.81 9.43
C GLY A 125 10.49 16.65 9.40
N ARG A 126 10.03 15.39 9.63
CA ARG A 126 10.89 14.20 9.56
C ARG A 126 11.43 13.95 8.15
N MET A 127 10.59 14.10 7.16
CA MET A 127 10.97 13.88 5.74
C MET A 127 11.72 15.06 5.14
N GLY A 128 11.67 16.26 5.74
CA GLY A 128 12.25 17.49 5.17
C GLY A 128 11.52 17.93 3.91
N LEU A 129 10.19 17.80 3.87
CA LEU A 129 9.33 18.13 2.74
C LEU A 129 8.39 19.29 3.09
N ASP A 130 8.05 20.11 2.10
CA ASP A 130 7.04 21.16 2.24
C ASP A 130 5.62 20.59 2.14
N TYR A 131 5.44 19.51 1.38
CA TYR A 131 4.17 18.81 1.19
C TYR A 131 4.37 17.33 0.88
N VAL A 132 3.33 16.52 1.14
CA VAL A 132 3.17 15.18 0.60
C VAL A 132 2.19 15.22 -0.59
N ASP A 133 2.33 14.28 -1.52
CA ASP A 133 1.39 14.20 -2.64
C ASP A 133 0.04 13.67 -2.17
N ILE A 134 0.03 12.64 -1.32
CA ILE A 134 -1.20 12.07 -0.78
C ILE A 134 -1.09 11.96 0.75
N PHE A 135 -2.07 12.52 1.46
CA PHE A 135 -2.22 12.32 2.90
C PHE A 135 -3.44 11.49 3.22
N TYR A 136 -3.26 10.42 4.00
CA TYR A 136 -4.31 9.46 4.31
C TYR A 136 -4.79 9.57 5.76
N SER A 137 -6.12 9.43 5.96
CA SER A 137 -6.63 8.86 7.20
C SER A 137 -6.33 7.36 7.18
N HIS A 138 -5.46 6.89 8.09
CA HIS A 138 -4.86 5.56 8.06
C HIS A 138 -5.86 4.45 8.41
N ARG A 139 -6.90 4.77 9.19
CA ARG A 139 -8.04 3.91 9.53
C ARG A 139 -9.23 4.76 9.96
N PRO A 140 -10.47 4.25 9.89
CA PRO A 140 -11.61 4.95 10.46
C PRO A 140 -11.48 5.01 11.99
N ASP A 141 -11.94 6.14 12.54
CA ASP A 141 -12.04 6.34 13.99
C ASP A 141 -13.52 6.09 14.40
N PRO A 142 -13.80 5.12 15.29
CA PRO A 142 -15.16 4.80 15.67
C PRO A 142 -15.83 5.87 16.56
N GLU A 143 -15.04 6.76 17.18
CA GLU A 143 -15.54 7.76 18.14
C GLU A 143 -15.53 9.19 17.58
N THR A 144 -14.73 9.48 16.56
CA THR A 144 -14.68 10.81 15.93
C THR A 144 -15.68 10.90 14.78
N PRO A 145 -16.54 11.94 14.74
CA PRO A 145 -17.40 12.17 13.58
C PRO A 145 -16.61 12.20 12.27
N LEU A 146 -17.11 11.50 11.26
CA LEU A 146 -16.41 11.37 9.98
C LEU A 146 -16.16 12.73 9.31
N GLU A 147 -17.06 13.69 9.52
CA GLU A 147 -16.93 15.07 9.05
C GLU A 147 -15.70 15.78 9.64
N GLU A 148 -15.35 15.50 10.89
CA GLU A 148 -14.13 16.06 11.50
C GLU A 148 -12.87 15.50 10.85
N THR A 149 -12.80 14.18 10.68
CA THR A 149 -11.68 13.50 10.04
C THR A 149 -11.52 13.95 8.58
N MET A 150 -12.61 13.98 7.81
CA MET A 150 -12.57 14.43 6.41
C MET A 150 -12.26 15.92 6.31
N GLY A 151 -12.79 16.74 7.23
CA GLY A 151 -12.45 18.17 7.32
C GLY A 151 -10.97 18.41 7.67
N ALA A 152 -10.30 17.50 8.37
CA ALA A 152 -8.86 17.58 8.58
C ALA A 152 -8.06 17.27 7.28
N LEU A 153 -8.51 16.30 6.49
CA LEU A 153 -7.90 16.01 5.18
C LEU A 153 -8.12 17.19 4.20
N ASP A 154 -9.32 17.75 4.15
CA ASP A 154 -9.60 18.97 3.36
C ASP A 154 -8.68 20.12 3.77
N GLN A 155 -8.50 20.36 5.07
CA GLN A 155 -7.61 21.39 5.56
C GLN A 155 -6.14 21.13 5.17
N ALA A 156 -5.68 19.88 5.21
CA ALA A 156 -4.34 19.51 4.76
C ALA A 156 -4.11 19.88 3.29
N VAL A 157 -5.11 19.61 2.43
CA VAL A 157 -5.06 19.95 1.00
C VAL A 157 -5.13 21.46 0.79
N ARG A 158 -6.09 22.15 1.40
CA ARG A 158 -6.24 23.61 1.26
C ARG A 158 -5.06 24.42 1.77
N SER A 159 -4.37 23.92 2.80
CA SER A 159 -3.14 24.55 3.31
C SER A 159 -1.90 24.28 2.46
N GLY A 160 -2.01 23.47 1.40
CA GLY A 160 -0.89 23.10 0.53
C GLY A 160 0.09 22.09 1.14
N LYS A 161 -0.24 21.49 2.30
CA LYS A 161 0.59 20.46 2.95
C LYS A 161 0.37 19.04 2.39
N ALA A 162 -0.71 18.86 1.63
CA ALA A 162 -0.97 17.70 0.81
C ALA A 162 -1.56 18.13 -0.53
N LEU A 163 -1.34 17.38 -1.60
CA LEU A 163 -1.99 17.66 -2.88
C LEU A 163 -3.33 16.93 -3.00
N TYR A 164 -3.45 15.75 -2.40
CA TYR A 164 -4.62 14.89 -2.48
C TYR A 164 -4.95 14.26 -1.13
N ALA A 165 -6.25 13.98 -0.94
CA ALA A 165 -6.79 13.26 0.21
C ALA A 165 -6.98 11.77 -0.11
N GLY A 166 -6.56 10.89 0.81
CA GLY A 166 -6.77 9.44 0.76
C GLY A 166 -7.35 8.91 2.06
N ILE A 167 -7.90 7.69 2.00
CA ILE A 167 -8.37 6.92 3.15
C ILE A 167 -7.84 5.49 3.10
N SER A 168 -7.80 4.79 4.22
CA SER A 168 -7.33 3.41 4.30
C SER A 168 -8.19 2.58 5.26
N SER A 169 -8.50 1.34 4.88
CA SER A 169 -9.25 0.37 5.70
C SER A 169 -10.69 0.77 6.04
N TYR A 170 -11.31 1.64 5.28
CA TYR A 170 -12.73 2.01 5.41
C TYR A 170 -13.62 0.95 4.74
N THR A 171 -14.83 0.72 5.27
CA THR A 171 -15.83 -0.11 4.60
C THR A 171 -16.33 0.56 3.32
N PRO A 172 -17.06 -0.17 2.43
CA PRO A 172 -17.69 0.44 1.26
C PRO A 172 -18.60 1.62 1.63
N GLU A 173 -19.44 1.46 2.66
CA GLU A 173 -20.38 2.48 3.14
C GLU A 173 -19.63 3.70 3.68
N GLN A 174 -18.62 3.49 4.52
CA GLN A 174 -17.77 4.57 5.04
C GLN A 174 -17.02 5.28 3.91
N THR A 175 -16.59 4.55 2.88
CA THR A 175 -15.91 5.12 1.70
C THR A 175 -16.83 6.03 0.91
N LEU A 176 -18.09 5.61 0.68
CA LEU A 176 -19.10 6.43 0.01
C LEU A 176 -19.39 7.71 0.79
N GLU A 177 -19.56 7.62 2.10
CA GLU A 177 -19.84 8.78 2.96
C GLU A 177 -18.63 9.71 3.07
N ALA A 178 -17.42 9.19 3.25
CA ALA A 178 -16.19 9.99 3.25
C ALA A 178 -16.02 10.75 1.91
N ALA A 179 -16.27 10.08 0.79
CA ALA A 179 -16.20 10.70 -0.53
C ALA A 179 -17.26 11.80 -0.72
N ARG A 180 -18.48 11.58 -0.19
CA ARG A 180 -19.55 12.60 -0.21
C ARG A 180 -19.11 13.84 0.56
N ILE A 181 -18.65 13.66 1.81
CA ILE A 181 -18.21 14.77 2.67
C ILE A 181 -17.06 15.55 2.01
N LEU A 182 -16.03 14.85 1.54
CA LEU A 182 -14.88 15.48 0.88
C LEU A 182 -15.29 16.23 -0.39
N LYS A 183 -16.21 15.67 -1.18
CA LYS A 183 -16.74 16.34 -2.37
C LYS A 183 -17.48 17.63 -2.02
N ASP A 184 -18.31 17.61 -0.98
CA ASP A 184 -19.05 18.80 -0.50
C ASP A 184 -18.11 19.89 0.02
N LEU A 185 -16.95 19.50 0.58
CA LEU A 185 -15.87 20.41 0.98
C LEU A 185 -15.04 20.95 -0.21
N GLY A 186 -15.17 20.35 -1.41
CA GLY A 186 -14.41 20.72 -2.60
C GLY A 186 -13.06 20.04 -2.76
N THR A 187 -12.79 19.01 -1.95
CA THR A 187 -11.56 18.18 -1.99
C THR A 187 -11.96 16.73 -2.30
N PRO A 188 -12.13 16.34 -3.57
CA PRO A 188 -12.57 14.97 -3.90
C PRO A 188 -11.63 13.91 -3.36
N LEU A 189 -12.20 12.79 -2.87
CA LEU A 189 -11.42 11.61 -2.48
C LEU A 189 -10.64 11.09 -3.69
N LEU A 190 -9.30 11.02 -3.58
CA LEU A 190 -8.45 10.52 -4.64
C LEU A 190 -8.41 8.99 -4.66
N ILE A 191 -8.15 8.39 -3.50
CA ILE A 191 -7.70 7.00 -3.43
C ILE A 191 -8.06 6.35 -2.09
N HIS A 192 -8.37 5.05 -2.13
CA HIS A 192 -8.51 4.20 -0.95
C HIS A 192 -7.38 3.16 -0.93
N GLN A 193 -6.77 2.94 0.24
CA GLN A 193 -5.74 1.93 0.44
C GLN A 193 -6.30 0.77 1.29
N PRO A 194 -6.81 -0.34 0.67
CA PRO A 194 -7.28 -1.52 1.37
C PRO A 194 -6.18 -2.59 1.49
N SER A 195 -6.31 -3.47 2.50
CA SER A 195 -5.67 -4.79 2.51
C SER A 195 -6.36 -5.68 1.47
N TYR A 196 -5.61 -6.22 0.50
CA TYR A 196 -6.18 -7.07 -0.54
C TYR A 196 -5.15 -8.05 -1.09
N SER A 197 -5.53 -9.32 -1.17
CA SER A 197 -4.70 -10.41 -1.72
C SER A 197 -5.59 -11.57 -2.18
N MET A 198 -4.99 -12.60 -2.79
CA MET A 198 -5.69 -13.83 -3.16
C MET A 198 -6.32 -14.57 -1.97
N LEU A 199 -5.80 -14.36 -0.74
CA LEU A 199 -6.29 -14.97 0.51
C LEU A 199 -7.07 -14.00 1.41
N ASN A 200 -7.29 -12.76 0.96
CA ASN A 200 -8.03 -11.71 1.68
C ASN A 200 -8.82 -10.90 0.65
N ARG A 201 -10.04 -11.34 0.35
CA ARG A 201 -10.88 -10.86 -0.75
C ARG A 201 -12.07 -10.02 -0.29
N TRP A 202 -12.08 -9.52 0.93
CA TRP A 202 -13.18 -8.74 1.48
C TRP A 202 -13.61 -7.56 0.60
N THR A 203 -12.68 -6.98 -0.17
CA THR A 203 -12.94 -5.84 -1.07
C THR A 203 -13.88 -6.19 -2.24
N GLU A 204 -14.03 -7.46 -2.55
CA GLU A 204 -14.93 -7.98 -3.60
C GLU A 204 -16.33 -8.28 -3.06
N ASN A 205 -16.51 -8.34 -1.73
CA ASN A 205 -17.73 -8.73 -1.06
C ASN A 205 -18.65 -7.53 -0.76
N GLY A 206 -19.93 -7.80 -0.55
CA GLY A 206 -20.94 -6.79 -0.23
C GLY A 206 -21.69 -6.26 -1.44
N SER A 207 -22.64 -5.36 -1.17
CA SER A 207 -23.44 -4.70 -2.21
C SER A 207 -23.77 -3.26 -1.75
N PRO A 208 -22.99 -2.25 -2.22
CA PRO A 208 -21.87 -2.42 -3.14
C PRO A 208 -20.64 -3.06 -2.47
N SER A 209 -19.80 -3.72 -3.27
CA SER A 209 -18.43 -4.05 -2.88
C SER A 209 -17.57 -2.79 -2.81
N LEU A 210 -16.34 -2.88 -2.23
CA LEU A 210 -15.45 -1.72 -2.20
C LEU A 210 -15.08 -1.25 -3.61
N HIS A 211 -14.84 -2.17 -4.55
CA HIS A 211 -14.53 -1.83 -5.94
C HIS A 211 -15.69 -1.09 -6.63
N GLU A 212 -16.94 -1.50 -6.39
CA GLU A 212 -18.13 -0.82 -6.92
C GLU A 212 -18.32 0.56 -6.26
N ALA A 213 -18.09 0.69 -4.96
CA ALA A 213 -18.14 1.97 -4.27
C ALA A 213 -17.12 2.98 -4.82
N LEU A 214 -15.88 2.52 -5.08
CA LEU A 214 -14.83 3.35 -5.66
C LEU A 214 -15.14 3.79 -7.10
N GLU A 215 -15.74 2.89 -7.91
CA GLU A 215 -16.20 3.24 -9.25
C GLU A 215 -17.26 4.34 -9.22
N GLN A 216 -18.25 4.23 -8.31
CA GLN A 216 -19.31 5.23 -8.14
C GLN A 216 -18.75 6.62 -7.85
N VAL A 217 -17.80 6.72 -6.91
CA VAL A 217 -17.24 8.02 -6.50
C VAL A 217 -16.10 8.49 -7.40
N GLY A 218 -15.57 7.61 -8.26
CA GLY A 218 -14.47 7.92 -9.18
C GLY A 218 -13.10 7.98 -8.50
N ALA A 219 -12.94 7.32 -7.35
CA ALA A 219 -11.65 7.19 -6.67
C ALA A 219 -10.88 5.95 -7.16
N GLY A 220 -9.55 5.97 -7.01
CA GLY A 220 -8.72 4.82 -7.27
C GLY A 220 -8.50 3.95 -6.02
N SER A 221 -7.75 2.86 -6.17
CA SER A 221 -7.29 2.04 -5.05
C SER A 221 -5.84 1.64 -5.18
N ILE A 222 -5.18 1.46 -4.03
CA ILE A 222 -3.84 0.89 -3.92
C ILE A 222 -3.87 -0.23 -2.88
N ALA A 223 -3.60 -1.46 -3.31
CA ALA A 223 -3.72 -2.64 -2.45
C ALA A 223 -2.45 -2.87 -1.65
N PHE A 224 -2.52 -2.85 -0.32
CA PHE A 224 -1.41 -3.26 0.53
C PHE A 224 -1.52 -4.74 0.93
N SER A 225 -0.42 -5.32 1.39
CA SER A 225 -0.27 -6.77 1.68
C SER A 225 -0.63 -7.70 0.51
N PRO A 226 -0.22 -7.39 -0.73
CA PRO A 226 -0.55 -8.20 -1.91
C PRO A 226 -0.06 -9.65 -1.80
N LEU A 227 0.98 -9.87 -1.02
CA LEU A 227 1.58 -11.20 -0.78
C LEU A 227 1.10 -11.85 0.53
N ALA A 228 -0.02 -11.38 1.11
CA ALA A 228 -0.55 -11.92 2.36
C ALA A 228 0.55 -12.08 3.44
N GLN A 229 1.35 -11.01 3.62
CA GLN A 229 2.49 -10.95 4.54
C GLN A 229 3.61 -12.00 4.29
N GLY A 230 3.69 -12.49 3.07
CA GLY A 230 4.67 -13.47 2.62
C GLY A 230 4.12 -14.89 2.46
N MET A 231 2.85 -15.15 2.80
CA MET A 231 2.22 -16.45 2.58
C MET A 231 2.13 -16.78 1.08
N LEU A 232 1.90 -15.80 0.23
CA LEU A 232 1.88 -15.96 -1.24
C LEU A 232 3.30 -15.88 -1.84
N THR A 233 4.24 -16.59 -1.20
CA THR A 233 5.62 -16.80 -1.66
C THR A 233 6.02 -18.24 -1.31
N ASP A 234 7.15 -18.70 -1.83
CA ASP A 234 7.69 -20.04 -1.54
C ASP A 234 8.18 -20.18 -0.08
N ARG A 235 8.17 -19.10 0.68
CA ARG A 235 8.81 -19.02 2.00
C ARG A 235 8.24 -19.99 3.02
N TYR A 236 6.93 -20.26 2.98
CA TYR A 236 6.24 -21.09 3.97
C TYR A 236 5.88 -22.48 3.46
N LEU A 237 6.13 -22.81 2.19
CA LEU A 237 5.79 -24.10 1.59
C LEU A 237 6.48 -25.30 2.27
N ASN A 238 7.68 -25.09 2.84
CA ASN A 238 8.50 -26.11 3.48
C ASN A 238 8.59 -25.93 5.02
N GLY A 239 7.64 -25.21 5.62
CA GLY A 239 7.61 -24.92 7.05
C GLY A 239 7.78 -23.44 7.37
N VAL A 240 7.78 -23.09 8.66
CA VAL A 240 7.93 -21.71 9.12
C VAL A 240 9.41 -21.39 9.36
N PRO A 241 10.07 -20.56 8.52
CA PRO A 241 11.46 -20.20 8.73
C PRO A 241 11.64 -19.38 10.02
N GLU A 242 12.72 -19.62 10.77
CA GLU A 242 13.02 -18.94 12.05
C GLU A 242 13.11 -17.42 11.91
N ASP A 243 13.56 -16.91 10.75
CA ASP A 243 13.66 -15.49 10.43
C ASP A 243 12.35 -14.88 9.87
N SER A 244 11.26 -15.67 9.81
CA SER A 244 9.98 -15.23 9.28
C SER A 244 9.24 -14.32 10.24
N ARG A 245 8.28 -13.52 9.70
CA ARG A 245 7.39 -12.67 10.51
C ARG A 245 6.52 -13.49 11.46
N ALA A 246 6.14 -14.70 11.07
CA ALA A 246 5.38 -15.63 11.88
C ALA A 246 6.21 -16.14 13.07
N ALA A 247 7.45 -16.61 12.82
CA ALA A 247 8.34 -17.06 13.89
C ALA A 247 8.70 -15.94 14.88
N GLN A 248 8.73 -14.70 14.43
CA GLN A 248 9.02 -13.52 15.26
C GLN A 248 7.78 -12.90 15.91
N HIS A 249 6.60 -13.51 15.81
CA HIS A 249 5.31 -12.99 16.32
C HIS A 249 5.06 -11.53 15.96
N LYS A 250 5.43 -11.14 14.72
CA LYS A 250 5.19 -9.78 14.21
C LYS A 250 3.78 -9.69 13.62
N SER A 251 3.66 -9.20 12.40
CA SER A 251 2.37 -8.96 11.73
C SER A 251 1.69 -10.22 11.16
N LEU A 252 2.29 -11.40 11.23
CA LEU A 252 1.67 -12.68 10.84
C LEU A 252 1.63 -13.59 12.05
N ASP A 253 0.43 -14.09 12.41
CA ASP A 253 0.27 -15.07 13.45
C ASP A 253 0.50 -16.48 12.90
N THR A 254 1.08 -17.38 13.71
CA THR A 254 1.28 -18.78 13.35
C THR A 254 -0.04 -19.50 13.07
N ASP A 255 -1.13 -19.10 13.71
CA ASP A 255 -2.46 -19.67 13.50
C ASP A 255 -3.00 -19.42 12.07
N MET A 256 -2.52 -18.40 11.39
CA MET A 256 -2.85 -18.14 9.98
C MET A 256 -2.14 -19.09 9.00
N ILE A 257 -1.08 -19.80 9.45
CA ILE A 257 -0.35 -20.79 8.67
C ILE A 257 -0.94 -22.17 8.95
N SER A 258 -2.24 -22.33 8.70
CA SER A 258 -2.93 -23.62 8.80
C SER A 258 -2.60 -24.51 7.59
N GLU A 259 -2.72 -25.84 7.73
CA GLU A 259 -2.56 -26.77 6.60
C GLU A 259 -3.54 -26.45 5.46
N GLU A 260 -4.74 -26.02 5.78
CA GLU A 260 -5.71 -25.59 4.79
C GLU A 260 -5.20 -24.40 3.95
N ASN A 261 -4.64 -23.37 4.60
CA ASN A 261 -4.06 -22.23 3.92
C ASN A 261 -2.79 -22.62 3.14
N LEU A 262 -1.99 -23.54 3.65
CA LEU A 262 -0.82 -24.07 2.93
C LEU A 262 -1.23 -24.87 1.69
N ASP A 263 -2.31 -25.64 1.74
CA ASP A 263 -2.84 -26.35 0.56
C ASP A 263 -3.34 -25.39 -0.52
N ARG A 264 -3.99 -24.30 -0.12
CA ARG A 264 -4.36 -23.20 -1.03
C ARG A 264 -3.12 -22.59 -1.70
N VAL A 265 -2.09 -22.28 -0.90
CA VAL A 265 -0.82 -21.71 -1.40
C VAL A 265 -0.12 -22.70 -2.35
N ARG A 266 -0.09 -24.00 -2.05
CA ARG A 266 0.47 -25.04 -2.95
C ARG A 266 -0.31 -25.13 -4.27
N GLY A 267 -1.65 -25.01 -4.22
CA GLY A 267 -2.51 -24.95 -5.41
C GLY A 267 -2.18 -23.75 -6.29
N LEU A 268 -2.09 -22.57 -5.70
CA LEU A 268 -1.72 -21.34 -6.39
C LEU A 268 -0.29 -21.39 -6.96
N SER A 269 0.65 -21.99 -6.23
CA SER A 269 2.04 -22.14 -6.70
C SER A 269 2.12 -22.97 -7.99
N ARG A 270 1.37 -24.07 -8.09
CA ARG A 270 1.33 -24.89 -9.31
C ARG A 270 0.78 -24.11 -10.52
N ILE A 271 -0.21 -23.24 -10.29
CA ILE A 271 -0.76 -22.39 -11.36
C ILE A 271 0.29 -21.35 -11.79
N ALA A 272 0.97 -20.73 -10.82
CA ALA A 272 2.05 -19.77 -11.10
C ALA A 272 3.18 -20.40 -11.92
N GLU A 273 3.64 -21.61 -11.56
CA GLU A 273 4.64 -22.38 -12.32
C GLU A 273 4.18 -22.64 -13.76
N GLY A 274 2.92 -23.04 -13.97
CA GLY A 274 2.34 -23.24 -15.30
C GLY A 274 2.30 -21.96 -16.12
N ARG A 275 2.22 -20.79 -15.47
CA ARG A 275 2.30 -19.46 -16.07
C ARG A 275 3.74 -19.00 -16.34
N GLY A 276 4.77 -19.70 -15.82
CA GLY A 276 6.16 -19.27 -15.86
C GLY A 276 6.44 -18.06 -14.95
N GLN A 277 5.69 -17.91 -13.87
CA GLN A 277 5.83 -16.86 -12.86
C GLN A 277 6.16 -17.48 -11.50
N THR A 278 6.83 -16.72 -10.61
CA THR A 278 6.82 -17.07 -9.19
C THR A 278 5.43 -16.85 -8.62
N LEU A 279 5.09 -17.50 -7.50
CA LEU A 279 3.81 -17.27 -6.83
C LEU A 279 3.64 -15.78 -6.46
N ALA A 280 4.70 -15.11 -6.00
CA ALA A 280 4.69 -13.69 -5.69
C ALA A 280 4.36 -12.83 -6.92
N GLN A 281 4.96 -13.13 -8.07
CA GLN A 281 4.67 -12.41 -9.32
C GLN A 281 3.23 -12.61 -9.77
N MET A 282 2.71 -13.84 -9.73
CA MET A 282 1.31 -14.12 -10.06
C MET A 282 0.35 -13.43 -9.10
N ALA A 283 0.63 -13.44 -7.79
CA ALA A 283 -0.22 -12.77 -6.79
C ALA A 283 -0.30 -11.25 -7.00
N ILE A 284 0.81 -10.60 -7.33
CA ILE A 284 0.84 -9.17 -7.66
C ILE A 284 0.09 -8.91 -8.98
N ALA A 285 0.36 -9.70 -10.02
CA ALA A 285 -0.33 -9.58 -11.31
C ALA A 285 -1.85 -9.77 -11.16
N TRP A 286 -2.29 -10.73 -10.33
CA TRP A 286 -3.69 -10.98 -10.06
C TRP A 286 -4.41 -9.79 -9.40
N ILE A 287 -3.77 -9.09 -8.47
CA ILE A 287 -4.33 -7.86 -7.89
C ILE A 287 -4.52 -6.79 -8.95
N LEU A 288 -3.58 -6.68 -9.88
CA LEU A 288 -3.59 -5.69 -10.95
C LEU A 288 -4.49 -6.06 -12.14
N ARG A 289 -5.12 -7.24 -12.13
CA ARG A 289 -6.06 -7.66 -13.18
C ARG A 289 -7.27 -6.73 -13.29
N ASP A 290 -7.97 -6.79 -14.40
CA ASP A 290 -9.29 -6.20 -14.49
C ASP A 290 -10.24 -6.88 -13.50
N GLN A 291 -10.92 -6.09 -12.69
CA GLN A 291 -11.89 -6.60 -11.74
C GLN A 291 -13.13 -7.10 -12.47
N ARG A 292 -13.75 -8.17 -11.97
CA ARG A 292 -15.02 -8.66 -12.54
C ARG A 292 -16.14 -7.63 -12.41
N LYS A 293 -16.08 -6.76 -11.38
CA LYS A 293 -17.02 -5.67 -11.13
C LYS A 293 -16.29 -4.51 -10.44
N GLY A 294 -16.70 -3.29 -10.75
CA GLY A 294 -16.21 -2.07 -10.11
C GLY A 294 -14.84 -1.62 -10.62
N ALA A 295 -14.27 -0.64 -9.93
CA ALA A 295 -12.99 -0.04 -10.31
C ALA A 295 -11.81 -1.02 -10.21
N PRO A 296 -10.89 -1.03 -11.19
CA PRO A 296 -9.66 -1.81 -11.08
C PRO A 296 -8.75 -1.25 -9.99
N VAL A 297 -7.90 -2.11 -9.41
CA VAL A 297 -6.83 -1.66 -8.52
C VAL A 297 -5.80 -0.87 -9.33
N THR A 298 -5.50 0.34 -8.89
CA THR A 298 -4.56 1.24 -9.59
C THR A 298 -3.12 0.77 -9.43
N SER A 299 -2.73 0.38 -8.21
CA SER A 299 -1.35 0.00 -7.88
C SER A 299 -1.32 -1.09 -6.81
N ALA A 300 -0.37 -2.01 -6.90
CA ALA A 300 -0.05 -2.96 -5.84
C ALA A 300 1.10 -2.40 -4.99
N LEU A 301 0.89 -2.30 -3.67
CA LEU A 301 1.89 -1.79 -2.74
C LEU A 301 2.74 -2.93 -2.19
N VAL A 302 3.99 -3.03 -2.64
CA VAL A 302 4.92 -4.06 -2.22
C VAL A 302 5.94 -3.53 -1.22
N GLY A 303 6.35 -4.37 -0.28
CA GLY A 303 7.51 -4.13 0.57
C GLY A 303 8.70 -4.97 0.10
N ALA A 304 9.92 -4.48 0.25
CA ALA A 304 11.13 -5.21 -0.08
C ALA A 304 12.18 -5.08 1.04
N SER A 305 12.88 -6.19 1.34
CA SER A 305 14.00 -6.23 2.28
C SER A 305 15.36 -6.28 1.58
N SER A 306 15.36 -6.41 0.25
CA SER A 306 16.54 -6.43 -0.59
C SER A 306 16.20 -6.00 -2.03
N VAL A 307 17.21 -5.57 -2.78
CA VAL A 307 17.09 -5.26 -4.20
C VAL A 307 16.55 -6.46 -4.99
N ARG A 308 17.06 -7.67 -4.71
CA ARG A 308 16.59 -8.91 -5.37
C ARG A 308 15.08 -9.14 -5.17
N GLN A 309 14.58 -8.95 -3.95
CA GLN A 309 13.15 -9.11 -3.66
C GLN A 309 12.31 -8.04 -4.35
N LEU A 310 12.81 -6.81 -4.42
CA LEU A 310 12.17 -5.74 -5.19
C LEU A 310 12.06 -6.12 -6.67
N GLU A 311 13.16 -6.52 -7.28
CA GLU A 311 13.21 -6.89 -8.71
C GLU A 311 12.29 -8.07 -9.03
N ASP A 312 12.24 -9.08 -8.17
CA ASP A 312 11.31 -10.22 -8.32
C ASP A 312 9.85 -9.75 -8.28
N SER A 313 9.50 -8.89 -7.33
CA SER A 313 8.14 -8.32 -7.24
C SER A 313 7.80 -7.47 -8.46
N LEU A 314 8.74 -6.66 -8.95
CA LEU A 314 8.52 -5.80 -10.12
C LEU A 314 8.39 -6.62 -11.41
N ALA A 315 9.01 -7.79 -11.51
CA ALA A 315 8.87 -8.67 -12.68
C ALA A 315 7.44 -9.17 -12.91
N ALA A 316 6.53 -9.01 -11.95
CA ALA A 316 5.10 -9.27 -12.13
C ALA A 316 4.48 -8.50 -13.31
N ILE A 317 5.00 -7.29 -13.63
CA ILE A 317 4.49 -6.47 -14.74
C ILE A 317 4.72 -7.11 -16.12
N ASN A 318 5.62 -8.08 -16.23
CA ASN A 318 5.92 -8.73 -17.50
C ASN A 318 4.79 -9.66 -18.00
N LYS A 319 3.86 -10.06 -17.12
CA LYS A 319 2.71 -10.92 -17.46
C LYS A 319 1.52 -10.61 -16.56
N LEU A 320 0.74 -9.59 -16.94
CA LEU A 320 -0.44 -9.14 -16.20
C LEU A 320 -1.74 -9.79 -16.69
N ASP A 321 -1.73 -10.37 -17.89
CA ASP A 321 -2.92 -10.96 -18.50
C ASP A 321 -3.24 -12.33 -17.88
N PHE A 322 -4.53 -12.60 -17.73
CA PHE A 322 -5.07 -13.90 -17.30
C PHE A 322 -6.13 -14.38 -18.28
N SER A 323 -6.10 -15.66 -18.64
CA SER A 323 -7.22 -16.27 -19.33
C SER A 323 -8.39 -16.53 -18.36
N ALA A 324 -9.60 -16.75 -18.89
CA ALA A 324 -10.76 -17.11 -18.07
C ALA A 324 -10.51 -18.42 -17.30
N GLU A 325 -9.92 -19.41 -17.96
CA GLU A 325 -9.58 -20.72 -17.39
C GLU A 325 -8.54 -20.59 -16.26
N GLU A 326 -7.56 -19.69 -16.42
CA GLU A 326 -6.57 -19.40 -15.35
C GLU A 326 -7.25 -18.76 -14.14
N LEU A 327 -8.17 -17.81 -14.35
CA LEU A 327 -8.90 -17.15 -13.26
C LEU A 327 -9.83 -18.12 -12.55
N ASP A 328 -10.50 -19.03 -13.27
CA ASP A 328 -11.37 -20.06 -12.69
C ASP A 328 -10.54 -21.05 -11.85
N ALA A 329 -9.38 -21.49 -12.35
CA ALA A 329 -8.48 -22.34 -11.59
C ALA A 329 -7.89 -21.64 -10.34
N ILE A 330 -7.58 -20.34 -10.44
CA ILE A 330 -7.13 -19.54 -9.30
C ILE A 330 -8.24 -19.43 -8.26
N ASP A 331 -9.48 -19.20 -8.65
CA ASP A 331 -10.62 -19.02 -7.74
C ASP A 331 -10.93 -20.28 -6.91
N GLU A 332 -10.47 -21.48 -7.31
CA GLU A 332 -10.55 -22.70 -6.47
C GLU A 332 -9.73 -22.58 -5.19
N PHE A 333 -8.64 -21.82 -5.20
CA PHE A 333 -7.68 -21.68 -4.09
C PHE A 333 -7.65 -20.27 -3.50
N ALA A 334 -7.92 -19.25 -4.32
CA ALA A 334 -7.93 -17.84 -3.92
C ALA A 334 -9.26 -17.48 -3.25
N VAL A 335 -9.41 -17.84 -1.99
CA VAL A 335 -10.64 -17.62 -1.20
C VAL A 335 -10.36 -16.79 0.05
N GLU A 336 -11.40 -16.20 0.62
CA GLU A 336 -11.28 -15.52 1.92
C GLU A 336 -10.79 -16.52 2.98
N SER A 337 -9.70 -16.17 3.65
CA SER A 337 -8.96 -17.09 4.53
C SER A 337 -8.79 -16.52 5.95
N ASP A 338 -9.62 -15.54 6.33
CA ASP A 338 -9.64 -14.87 7.64
C ASP A 338 -8.28 -14.29 8.08
N ILE A 339 -7.44 -13.91 7.10
CA ILE A 339 -6.11 -13.35 7.34
C ILE A 339 -6.10 -11.81 7.36
N ASN A 340 -7.26 -11.16 7.38
CA ASN A 340 -7.34 -9.70 7.43
C ASN A 340 -7.12 -9.18 8.85
N LEU A 341 -5.87 -8.82 9.17
CA LEU A 341 -5.48 -8.23 10.46
C LEU A 341 -6.05 -6.83 10.69
N TRP A 342 -6.53 -6.17 9.65
CA TRP A 342 -7.04 -4.80 9.66
C TRP A 342 -8.56 -4.74 9.52
N ALA A 343 -9.23 -5.89 9.58
CA ALA A 343 -10.69 -5.95 9.63
C ALA A 343 -11.18 -5.15 10.86
N GLN A 344 -12.18 -4.31 10.65
CA GLN A 344 -12.89 -3.67 11.75
C GLN A 344 -13.60 -4.78 12.56
N LYS A 345 -13.27 -4.89 13.84
CA LYS A 345 -13.91 -5.82 14.79
C LYS A 345 -15.06 -5.12 15.48
#